data_bd26387b83a27440e3bf1cbe7b2836f8
#
_entry.id   bd26387b83a27440e3bf1cbe7b2836f8
#
_cell.length_a   1.000
_cell.length_b   1.000
_cell.length_c   1.000
_cell.angle_alpha   90.00
_cell.angle_beta   90.00
_cell.angle_gamma   90.00
#
_symmetry.space_group_name_H-M   'P 1'
#
loop_
_entity.id
_entity.type
_entity.pdbx_description
1 polymer ?
#
loop_
_entity_poly.entity_id
_entity_poly.type
_entity_poly.pdbx_seq_one_letter_code
_entity_poly.pdbx_strand_id
1 'polypeptide(L)'
;MHKLETLLEHSNELPSLPEIYVRVSELLETENSDAQQIGEAVQTDPSLTGRVLKMINSAYYGLPNEIFSISQAISLLGRQQIKQILMGSVLSGVFTEINSVDFSMRDFWQHSIKTAIIARHLAMQNAQIIDHEAFFTAGLLHDIGRLVLAKEVPDLLPEIDELVEINGLNIIQAEEEKLGVTHIDVGEALMRKWGIPSLITQCVVKHHEIDHVGPFAVDTSMVYLANNLSKLDLLE
;
A
#
# COMPACT_ATOMS: atom_id res chain seq x y z
N MET A 1 -6.48 22.35 -3.09
CA MET A 1 -5.09 22.50 -3.55
C MET A 1 -4.23 23.25 -2.56
N HIS A 2 -4.61 24.48 -2.14
CA HIS A 2 -3.77 25.29 -1.25
C HIS A 2 -3.48 24.66 0.13
N LYS A 3 -4.42 23.89 0.72
CA LYS A 3 -4.23 23.24 2.02
C LYS A 3 -3.35 21.97 1.94
N LEU A 4 -3.45 21.20 0.88
CA LEU A 4 -2.54 20.08 0.62
C LEU A 4 -1.12 20.59 0.40
N GLU A 5 -0.96 21.65 -0.41
CA GLU A 5 0.34 22.31 -0.60
C GLU A 5 0.90 22.82 0.73
N THR A 6 0.10 23.46 1.56
CA THR A 6 0.52 23.96 2.87
C THR A 6 0.92 22.83 3.82
N LEU A 7 0.17 21.71 3.85
CA LEU A 7 0.51 20.53 4.64
C LEU A 7 1.83 19.92 4.15
N LEU A 8 2.04 19.92 2.83
CA LEU A 8 3.24 19.39 2.21
C LEU A 8 4.43 20.36 2.22
N GLU A 9 4.20 21.69 2.32
CA GLU A 9 5.25 22.71 2.49
C GLU A 9 5.88 22.67 3.89
N HIS A 10 5.13 22.24 4.91
CA HIS A 10 5.66 22.05 6.26
C HIS A 10 6.39 20.70 6.40
N SER A 11 6.03 19.71 5.60
CA SER A 11 6.76 18.47 5.43
C SER A 11 7.78 18.66 4.30
N ASN A 12 9.03 18.42 4.57
CA ASN A 12 10.11 18.39 3.56
C ASN A 12 9.80 17.40 2.41
N GLU A 13 8.75 17.67 1.62
CA GLU A 13 8.24 16.89 0.50
C GLU A 13 7.61 15.50 0.86
N LEU A 14 6.57 15.11 0.10
CA LEU A 14 6.07 13.73 0.08
C LEU A 14 7.22 12.72 -0.06
N PRO A 15 7.20 11.59 0.66
CA PRO A 15 8.26 10.61 0.56
C PRO A 15 8.43 10.12 -0.87
N SER A 16 9.68 10.01 -1.29
CA SER A 16 10.06 9.40 -2.58
C SER A 16 10.23 7.91 -2.39
N LEU A 17 9.94 7.14 -3.45
CA LEU A 17 10.34 5.74 -3.47
C LEU A 17 11.87 5.67 -3.42
N PRO A 18 12.47 4.82 -2.58
CA PRO A 18 13.91 4.62 -2.56
C PRO A 18 14.44 4.20 -3.92
N GLU A 19 15.60 4.72 -4.30
CA GLU A 19 16.23 4.44 -5.59
C GLU A 19 16.39 2.93 -5.84
N ILE A 20 16.68 2.16 -4.79
CA ILE A 20 16.78 0.70 -4.88
C ILE A 20 15.49 0.06 -5.36
N TYR A 21 14.31 0.55 -4.93
CA TYR A 21 13.03 0.02 -5.39
C TYR A 21 12.81 0.32 -6.87
N VAL A 22 13.07 1.55 -7.30
CA VAL A 22 12.93 1.96 -8.72
C VAL A 22 13.79 1.06 -9.59
N ARG A 23 15.07 0.93 -9.25
CA ARG A 23 16.03 0.09 -9.98
C ARG A 23 15.61 -1.39 -10.04
N VAL A 24 15.18 -1.97 -8.92
CA VAL A 24 14.77 -3.38 -8.87
C VAL A 24 13.45 -3.60 -9.61
N SER A 25 12.50 -2.64 -9.54
CA SER A 25 11.26 -2.71 -10.31
C SER A 25 11.51 -2.72 -11.81
N GLU A 26 12.42 -1.88 -12.31
CA GLU A 26 12.83 -1.88 -13.72
C GLU A 26 13.43 -3.23 -14.14
N LEU A 27 14.29 -3.83 -13.30
CA LEU A 27 14.85 -5.16 -13.57
C LEU A 27 13.77 -6.24 -13.59
N LEU A 28 12.78 -6.16 -12.70
CA LEU A 28 11.66 -7.12 -12.65
C LEU A 28 10.76 -7.03 -13.89
N GLU A 29 10.65 -5.86 -14.53
CA GLU A 29 9.88 -5.63 -15.76
C GLU A 29 10.67 -5.97 -17.03
N THR A 30 12.00 -5.97 -16.97
CA THR A 30 12.85 -6.26 -18.12
C THR A 30 12.87 -7.76 -18.41
N GLU A 31 12.43 -8.17 -19.62
CA GLU A 31 12.35 -9.58 -20.01
C GLU A 31 13.69 -10.33 -19.92
N ASN A 32 14.79 -9.64 -20.26
CA ASN A 32 16.13 -10.24 -20.33
C ASN A 32 16.88 -10.24 -18.98
N SER A 33 16.33 -9.66 -17.90
CA SER A 33 16.96 -9.75 -16.59
C SER A 33 16.73 -11.16 -16.00
N ASP A 34 17.76 -11.76 -15.40
CA ASP A 34 17.62 -13.03 -14.71
C ASP A 34 17.37 -12.85 -13.20
N ALA A 35 16.96 -13.93 -12.55
CA ALA A 35 16.69 -13.92 -11.11
C ALA A 35 17.94 -13.60 -10.28
N GLN A 36 19.12 -13.91 -10.79
CA GLN A 36 20.38 -13.63 -10.11
C GLN A 36 20.67 -12.12 -10.12
N GLN A 37 20.55 -11.46 -11.28
CA GLN A 37 20.75 -10.01 -11.41
C GLN A 37 19.79 -9.22 -10.50
N ILE A 38 18.53 -9.62 -10.44
CA ILE A 38 17.54 -9.00 -9.56
C ILE A 38 17.94 -9.23 -8.09
N GLY A 39 18.32 -10.46 -7.74
CA GLY A 39 18.77 -10.80 -6.38
C GLY A 39 19.99 -9.99 -5.95
N GLU A 40 20.98 -9.86 -6.80
CA GLU A 40 22.18 -9.05 -6.55
C GLU A 40 21.84 -7.57 -6.34
N ALA A 41 20.91 -7.03 -7.16
CA ALA A 41 20.44 -5.65 -6.99
C ALA A 41 19.76 -5.44 -5.63
N VAL A 42 18.87 -6.34 -5.19
CA VAL A 42 18.23 -6.25 -3.86
C VAL A 42 19.25 -6.36 -2.73
N GLN A 43 20.25 -7.22 -2.87
CA GLN A 43 21.32 -7.45 -1.85
C GLN A 43 22.21 -6.24 -1.63
N THR A 44 22.18 -5.22 -2.50
CA THR A 44 22.89 -3.96 -2.23
C THR A 44 22.33 -3.21 -1.03
N ASP A 45 21.10 -3.50 -0.61
CA ASP A 45 20.49 -3.03 0.64
C ASP A 45 20.22 -4.22 1.60
N PRO A 46 21.12 -4.46 2.59
CA PRO A 46 20.95 -5.56 3.54
C PRO A 46 19.66 -5.47 4.36
N SER A 47 19.18 -4.26 4.68
CA SER A 47 17.97 -4.03 5.46
C SER A 47 16.74 -4.44 4.65
N LEU A 48 16.66 -4.02 3.38
CA LEU A 48 15.60 -4.42 2.46
C LEU A 48 15.62 -5.94 2.24
N THR A 49 16.79 -6.51 1.98
CA THR A 49 16.97 -7.96 1.81
C THR A 49 16.42 -8.73 3.01
N GLY A 50 16.78 -8.32 4.22
CA GLY A 50 16.29 -8.97 5.45
C GLY A 50 14.77 -8.88 5.61
N ARG A 51 14.15 -7.72 5.33
CA ARG A 51 12.71 -7.55 5.38
C ARG A 51 11.99 -8.42 4.33
N VAL A 52 12.49 -8.44 3.11
CA VAL A 52 11.92 -9.25 2.01
C VAL A 52 12.00 -10.73 2.35
N LEU A 53 13.15 -11.24 2.77
CA LEU A 53 13.29 -12.66 3.15
C LEU A 53 12.41 -13.02 4.35
N LYS A 54 12.31 -12.15 5.36
CA LYS A 54 11.39 -12.36 6.50
C LYS A 54 9.93 -12.45 6.05
N MET A 55 9.51 -11.63 5.10
CA MET A 55 8.14 -11.65 4.57
C MET A 55 7.89 -12.94 3.78
N ILE A 56 8.82 -13.35 2.91
CA ILE A 56 8.72 -14.58 2.10
C ILE A 56 8.64 -15.82 3.00
N ASN A 57 9.42 -15.87 4.07
CA ASN A 57 9.45 -16.99 5.01
C ASN A 57 8.34 -16.94 6.07
N SER A 58 7.39 -16.00 5.95
CA SER A 58 6.23 -15.96 6.84
C SER A 58 5.25 -17.10 6.57
N ALA A 59 4.42 -17.43 7.56
CA ALA A 59 3.39 -18.44 7.45
C ALA A 59 2.38 -18.17 6.30
N TYR A 60 2.25 -16.91 5.88
CA TYR A 60 1.37 -16.53 4.78
C TYR A 60 1.72 -17.21 3.45
N TYR A 61 3.02 -17.35 3.13
CA TYR A 61 3.44 -18.01 1.88
C TYR A 61 3.46 -19.52 2.00
N GLY A 62 3.45 -20.09 3.21
CA GLY A 62 3.33 -21.52 3.47
C GLY A 62 4.38 -22.36 2.75
N LEU A 63 5.57 -21.81 2.51
CA LEU A 63 6.61 -22.52 1.79
C LEU A 63 7.14 -23.69 2.61
N PRO A 64 7.34 -24.88 1.97
CA PRO A 64 7.75 -26.08 2.68
C PRO A 64 9.19 -26.00 3.22
N ASN A 65 10.02 -25.14 2.65
CA ASN A 65 11.41 -24.93 3.03
C ASN A 65 11.70 -23.43 3.16
N GLU A 66 12.63 -23.11 4.03
CA GLU A 66 13.10 -21.73 4.22
C GLU A 66 13.86 -21.24 2.97
N ILE A 67 13.61 -19.99 2.60
CA ILE A 67 14.21 -19.29 1.46
C ILE A 67 15.36 -18.43 1.97
N PHE A 68 16.54 -18.61 1.40
CA PHE A 68 17.76 -17.91 1.82
C PHE A 68 18.24 -16.86 0.82
N SER A 69 17.66 -16.78 -0.37
CA SER A 69 18.03 -15.79 -1.38
C SER A 69 16.85 -15.27 -2.17
N ILE A 70 16.97 -14.03 -2.64
CA ILE A 70 15.97 -13.38 -3.49
C ILE A 70 15.86 -14.13 -4.83
N SER A 71 16.97 -14.59 -5.40
CA SER A 71 16.96 -15.35 -6.66
C SER A 71 16.17 -16.65 -6.54
N GLN A 72 16.30 -17.36 -5.42
CA GLN A 72 15.49 -18.54 -5.12
C GLN A 72 14.00 -18.17 -4.99
N ALA A 73 13.71 -17.06 -4.29
CA ALA A 73 12.35 -16.57 -4.14
C ALA A 73 11.68 -16.24 -5.49
N ILE A 74 12.41 -15.57 -6.40
CA ILE A 74 11.92 -15.24 -7.75
C ILE A 74 11.58 -16.52 -8.52
N SER A 75 12.44 -17.55 -8.41
CA SER A 75 12.23 -18.83 -9.09
C SER A 75 11.00 -19.59 -8.59
N LEU A 76 10.63 -19.42 -7.32
CA LEU A 76 9.50 -20.12 -6.71
C LEU A 76 8.19 -19.31 -6.79
N LEU A 77 8.23 -18.04 -6.54
CA LEU A 77 7.06 -17.16 -6.42
C LEU A 77 6.78 -16.37 -7.70
N GLY A 78 7.78 -16.25 -8.57
CA GLY A 78 7.69 -15.42 -9.77
C GLY A 78 7.97 -13.94 -9.52
N ARG A 79 8.26 -13.21 -10.61
CA ARG A 79 8.67 -11.80 -10.57
C ARG A 79 7.61 -10.87 -10.01
N GLN A 80 6.35 -11.08 -10.39
CA GLN A 80 5.23 -10.23 -9.96
C GLN A 80 5.03 -10.29 -8.44
N GLN A 81 5.05 -11.48 -7.88
CA GLN A 81 4.94 -11.67 -6.43
C GLN A 81 6.09 -10.99 -5.67
N ILE A 82 7.31 -11.11 -6.18
CA ILE A 82 8.48 -10.46 -5.59
C ILE A 82 8.38 -8.94 -5.68
N LYS A 83 7.86 -8.39 -6.77
CA LYS A 83 7.61 -6.95 -6.92
C LYS A 83 6.71 -6.40 -5.80
N GLN A 84 5.65 -7.13 -5.45
CA GLN A 84 4.72 -6.74 -4.37
C GLN A 84 5.35 -6.82 -2.98
N ILE A 85 6.10 -7.90 -2.73
CA ILE A 85 6.82 -8.08 -1.47
C ILE A 85 7.83 -6.95 -1.30
N LEU A 86 8.53 -6.58 -2.37
CA LEU A 86 9.46 -5.45 -2.39
C LEU A 86 8.75 -4.13 -2.09
N MET A 87 7.62 -3.86 -2.75
CA MET A 87 6.83 -2.65 -2.48
C MET A 87 6.44 -2.56 -1.00
N GLY A 88 5.81 -3.59 -0.45
CA GLY A 88 5.44 -3.62 0.97
C GLY A 88 6.64 -3.45 1.91
N SER A 89 7.77 -4.10 1.59
CA SER A 89 9.00 -4.01 2.39
C SER A 89 9.64 -2.62 2.35
N VAL A 90 9.62 -1.97 1.17
CA VAL A 90 10.12 -0.60 1.00
C VAL A 90 9.25 0.39 1.75
N LEU A 91 7.93 0.31 1.58
CA LEU A 91 6.99 1.22 2.24
C LEU A 91 7.08 1.11 3.76
N SER A 92 7.19 -0.10 4.30
CA SER A 92 7.40 -0.29 5.74
C SER A 92 8.70 0.35 6.23
N GLY A 93 9.71 0.47 5.38
CA GLY A 93 10.98 1.15 5.68
C GLY A 93 10.90 2.67 5.59
N VAL A 94 10.15 3.21 4.63
CA VAL A 94 9.97 4.66 4.43
C VAL A 94 9.20 5.32 5.59
N PHE A 95 8.28 4.57 6.20
CA PHE A 95 7.41 5.06 7.27
C PHE A 95 7.75 4.51 8.67
N THR A 96 9.01 4.13 8.92
CA THR A 96 9.42 3.60 10.24
C THR A 96 9.41 4.62 11.38
N GLU A 97 9.43 5.91 11.09
CA GLU A 97 9.57 6.99 12.08
C GLU A 97 8.24 7.56 12.60
N ILE A 98 7.11 6.90 12.33
CA ILE A 98 5.82 7.32 12.88
C ILE A 98 5.74 6.87 14.33
N ASN A 99 6.01 7.80 15.24
CA ASN A 99 5.96 7.61 16.70
C ASN A 99 4.73 8.33 17.28
N SER A 100 3.53 7.96 16.83
CA SER A 100 2.29 8.43 17.46
C SER A 100 1.77 7.35 18.39
N VAL A 101 1.32 7.77 19.57
CA VAL A 101 0.68 6.86 20.55
C VAL A 101 -0.69 6.41 20.01
N ASP A 102 -1.33 7.23 19.21
CA ASP A 102 -2.69 7.06 18.71
C ASP A 102 -2.75 6.43 17.32
N PHE A 103 -1.58 6.15 16.68
CA PHE A 103 -1.53 5.49 15.38
C PHE A 103 -0.72 4.19 15.44
N SER A 104 -1.44 3.07 15.34
CA SER A 104 -0.84 1.74 15.34
C SER A 104 -0.33 1.34 13.94
N MET A 105 0.96 1.41 13.72
CA MET A 105 1.61 0.90 12.50
C MET A 105 1.30 -0.57 12.25
N ARG A 106 1.20 -1.37 13.32
CA ARG A 106 0.86 -2.79 13.22
C ARG A 106 -0.54 -2.98 12.63
N ASP A 107 -1.55 -2.27 13.18
CA ASP A 107 -2.94 -2.42 12.77
C ASP A 107 -3.13 -1.86 11.36
N PHE A 108 -2.45 -0.75 11.03
CA PHE A 108 -2.41 -0.20 9.67
C PHE A 108 -1.92 -1.24 8.64
N TRP A 109 -0.77 -1.86 8.87
CA TRP A 109 -0.23 -2.85 7.94
C TRP A 109 -1.07 -4.13 7.91
N GLN A 110 -1.61 -4.54 9.04
CA GLN A 110 -2.51 -5.71 9.11
C GLN A 110 -3.77 -5.47 8.27
N HIS A 111 -4.39 -4.30 8.38
CA HIS A 111 -5.53 -3.88 7.56
C HIS A 111 -5.16 -3.84 6.07
N SER A 112 -4.09 -3.15 5.73
CA SER A 112 -3.63 -3.00 4.34
C SER A 112 -3.34 -4.36 3.67
N ILE A 113 -2.68 -5.28 4.39
CA ILE A 113 -2.39 -6.62 3.87
C ILE A 113 -3.67 -7.45 3.74
N LYS A 114 -4.59 -7.42 4.71
CA LYS A 114 -5.90 -8.10 4.60
C LYS A 114 -6.66 -7.58 3.38
N THR A 115 -6.74 -6.26 3.21
CA THR A 115 -7.38 -5.63 2.05
C THR A 115 -6.74 -6.06 0.73
N ALA A 116 -5.41 -6.09 0.65
CA ALA A 116 -4.67 -6.53 -0.53
C ALA A 116 -5.00 -7.99 -0.92
N ILE A 117 -5.01 -8.89 0.06
CA ILE A 117 -5.32 -10.31 -0.14
C ILE A 117 -6.76 -10.48 -0.65
N ILE A 118 -7.71 -9.81 -0.01
CA ILE A 118 -9.13 -9.89 -0.38
C ILE A 118 -9.35 -9.29 -1.77
N ALA A 119 -8.79 -8.12 -2.07
CA ALA A 119 -8.91 -7.47 -3.38
C ALA A 119 -8.39 -8.36 -4.50
N ARG A 120 -7.20 -8.96 -4.33
CA ARG A 120 -6.65 -9.93 -5.28
C ARG A 120 -7.56 -11.14 -5.44
N HIS A 121 -8.07 -11.68 -4.33
CA HIS A 121 -8.96 -12.84 -4.40
C HIS A 121 -10.27 -12.52 -5.15
N LEU A 122 -10.88 -11.37 -4.91
CA LEU A 122 -12.05 -10.90 -5.65
C LEU A 122 -11.74 -10.74 -7.15
N ALA A 123 -10.59 -10.16 -7.49
CA ALA A 123 -10.15 -10.02 -8.87
C ALA A 123 -9.98 -11.38 -9.57
N MET A 124 -9.45 -12.39 -8.88
CA MET A 124 -9.30 -13.77 -9.41
C MET A 124 -10.64 -14.44 -9.72
N GLN A 125 -11.75 -14.03 -9.09
CA GLN A 125 -13.08 -14.56 -9.39
C GLN A 125 -13.70 -13.92 -10.65
N ASN A 126 -13.12 -12.84 -11.17
CA ASN A 126 -13.59 -12.16 -12.37
C ASN A 126 -12.74 -12.55 -13.59
N ALA A 127 -13.30 -13.37 -14.48
CA ALA A 127 -12.61 -13.87 -15.67
C ALA A 127 -12.18 -12.77 -16.67
N GLN A 128 -12.65 -11.54 -16.52
CA GLN A 128 -12.27 -10.42 -17.38
C GLN A 128 -11.00 -9.72 -16.90
N ILE A 129 -10.58 -9.98 -15.66
CA ILE A 129 -9.38 -9.39 -15.07
C ILE A 129 -8.20 -10.31 -15.33
N ILE A 130 -7.18 -9.79 -15.99
CA ILE A 130 -5.95 -10.53 -16.32
C ILE A 130 -4.87 -10.29 -15.25
N ASP A 131 -4.71 -9.05 -14.79
CA ASP A 131 -3.69 -8.67 -13.80
C ASP A 131 -4.29 -8.58 -12.39
N HIS A 132 -4.44 -9.74 -11.75
CA HIS A 132 -4.93 -9.82 -10.36
C HIS A 132 -3.96 -9.18 -9.36
N GLU A 133 -2.68 -9.09 -9.71
CA GLU A 133 -1.64 -8.58 -8.83
C GLU A 133 -1.70 -7.05 -8.70
N ALA A 134 -2.26 -6.35 -9.70
CA ALA A 134 -2.56 -4.93 -9.59
C ALA A 134 -3.53 -4.64 -8.42
N PHE A 135 -4.47 -5.56 -8.15
CA PHE A 135 -5.43 -5.44 -7.04
C PHE A 135 -4.80 -5.68 -5.67
N PHE A 136 -3.80 -6.57 -5.60
CA PHE A 136 -3.00 -6.69 -4.38
C PHE A 136 -2.29 -5.36 -4.09
N THR A 137 -1.63 -4.78 -5.09
CA THR A 137 -0.95 -3.50 -4.95
C THR A 137 -1.93 -2.38 -4.58
N ALA A 138 -3.07 -2.30 -5.24
CA ALA A 138 -4.11 -1.31 -4.93
C ALA A 138 -4.62 -1.45 -3.50
N GLY A 139 -4.92 -2.66 -3.04
CA GLY A 139 -5.34 -2.91 -1.66
C GLY A 139 -4.25 -2.62 -0.63
N LEU A 140 -2.97 -2.85 -0.96
CA LEU A 140 -1.85 -2.53 -0.08
C LEU A 140 -1.68 -1.01 0.09
N LEU A 141 -1.96 -0.23 -0.97
CA LEU A 141 -1.71 1.21 -1.03
C LEU A 141 -2.95 2.05 -0.74
N HIS A 142 -4.16 1.47 -0.63
CA HIS A 142 -5.39 2.23 -0.61
C HIS A 142 -5.42 3.34 0.45
N ASP A 143 -4.88 3.05 1.63
CA ASP A 143 -4.83 3.95 2.80
C ASP A 143 -3.46 4.62 3.00
N ILE A 144 -2.54 4.56 2.02
CA ILE A 144 -1.15 5.03 2.18
C ILE A 144 -1.06 6.50 2.62
N GLY A 145 -2.03 7.33 2.22
CA GLY A 145 -2.10 8.73 2.64
C GLY A 145 -2.22 8.90 4.15
N ARG A 146 -2.84 7.95 4.86
CA ARG A 146 -2.94 7.98 6.34
C ARG A 146 -1.57 7.89 7.01
N LEU A 147 -0.60 7.20 6.42
CA LEU A 147 0.78 7.17 6.95
C LEU A 147 1.44 8.54 6.86
N VAL A 148 1.15 9.29 5.78
CA VAL A 148 1.67 10.67 5.66
C VAL A 148 0.98 11.57 6.68
N LEU A 149 -0.34 11.50 6.82
CA LEU A 149 -1.06 12.28 7.84
C LEU A 149 -0.56 11.94 9.25
N ALA A 150 -0.35 10.66 9.56
CA ALA A 150 0.16 10.23 10.85
C ALA A 150 1.58 10.73 11.13
N LYS A 151 2.39 10.92 10.10
CA LYS A 151 3.74 11.48 10.21
C LYS A 151 3.74 13.00 10.37
N GLU A 152 2.92 13.68 9.56
CA GLU A 152 2.99 15.15 9.42
C GLU A 152 2.12 15.88 10.44
N VAL A 153 1.01 15.29 10.86
CA VAL A 153 0.04 15.91 11.79
C VAL A 153 -0.39 14.94 12.91
N PRO A 154 0.57 14.29 13.61
CA PRO A 154 0.26 13.28 14.62
C PRO A 154 -0.66 13.79 15.73
N ASP A 155 -0.53 15.06 16.12
CA ASP A 155 -1.29 15.67 17.21
C ASP A 155 -2.77 15.89 16.86
N LEU A 156 -3.16 15.85 15.59
CA LEU A 156 -4.55 16.03 15.14
C LEU A 156 -5.30 14.70 14.94
N LEU A 157 -4.60 13.57 14.95
CA LEU A 157 -5.23 12.26 14.77
C LEU A 157 -6.27 11.94 15.85
N PRO A 158 -6.01 12.17 17.14
CA PRO A 158 -7.00 11.94 18.19
C PRO A 158 -8.27 12.77 18.01
N GLU A 159 -8.16 14.01 17.49
CA GLU A 159 -9.31 14.87 17.24
C GLU A 159 -10.13 14.37 16.03
N ILE A 160 -9.48 13.77 15.03
CA ILE A 160 -10.14 13.14 13.89
C ILE A 160 -10.89 11.89 14.35
N ASP A 161 -10.24 11.04 15.18
CA ASP A 161 -10.85 9.85 15.72
C ASP A 161 -12.06 10.20 16.63
N GLU A 162 -11.97 11.27 17.42
CA GLU A 162 -13.09 11.77 18.22
C GLU A 162 -14.30 12.16 17.34
N LEU A 163 -14.07 12.83 16.21
CA LEU A 163 -15.14 13.16 15.27
C LEU A 163 -15.81 11.93 14.67
N VAL A 164 -15.03 10.88 14.42
CA VAL A 164 -15.57 9.61 13.91
C VAL A 164 -16.37 8.88 15.01
N GLU A 165 -15.79 8.71 16.19
CA GLU A 165 -16.37 7.87 17.25
C GLU A 165 -17.53 8.54 17.99
N ILE A 166 -17.42 9.85 18.27
CA ILE A 166 -18.41 10.58 19.08
C ILE A 166 -19.44 11.28 18.19
N ASN A 167 -19.01 11.92 17.10
CA ASN A 167 -19.90 12.69 16.23
C ASN A 167 -20.50 11.86 15.10
N GLY A 168 -20.00 10.62 14.88
CA GLY A 168 -20.52 9.71 13.87
C GLY A 168 -20.18 10.12 12.43
N LEU A 169 -19.17 10.98 12.23
CA LEU A 169 -18.68 11.32 10.90
C LEU A 169 -17.95 10.11 10.28
N ASN A 170 -18.00 10.01 8.96
CA ASN A 170 -17.05 9.10 8.30
C ASN A 170 -15.65 9.72 8.31
N ILE A 171 -14.62 8.90 8.12
CA ILE A 171 -13.22 9.32 8.22
C ILE A 171 -12.88 10.47 7.24
N ILE A 172 -13.43 10.46 6.03
CA ILE A 172 -13.21 11.49 5.01
C ILE A 172 -13.76 12.84 5.49
N GLN A 173 -14.96 12.83 6.07
CA GLN A 173 -15.59 14.06 6.61
C GLN A 173 -14.79 14.60 7.81
N ALA A 174 -14.31 13.72 8.68
CA ALA A 174 -13.53 14.11 9.85
C ALA A 174 -12.18 14.72 9.45
N GLU A 175 -11.49 14.12 8.50
CA GLU A 175 -10.23 14.64 7.93
C GLU A 175 -10.45 15.97 7.21
N GLU A 176 -11.48 16.08 6.38
CA GLU A 176 -11.82 17.34 5.68
C GLU A 176 -12.15 18.46 6.66
N GLU A 177 -12.91 18.18 7.73
CA GLU A 177 -13.25 19.16 8.75
C GLU A 177 -12.02 19.65 9.53
N LYS A 178 -11.14 18.73 9.94
CA LYS A 178 -9.96 19.08 10.77
C LYS A 178 -8.79 19.61 9.95
N LEU A 179 -8.50 18.96 8.83
CA LEU A 179 -7.29 19.23 8.04
C LEU A 179 -7.61 20.04 6.78
N GLY A 180 -8.85 19.92 6.25
CA GLY A 180 -9.26 20.43 4.94
C GLY A 180 -8.55 19.73 3.79
N VAL A 181 -8.06 18.53 4.04
CA VAL A 181 -7.44 17.59 3.12
C VAL A 181 -7.64 16.20 3.68
N THR A 182 -7.83 15.22 2.80
CA THR A 182 -8.08 13.84 3.18
C THR A 182 -6.89 12.94 2.87
N HIS A 183 -6.86 11.75 3.49
CA HIS A 183 -5.86 10.75 3.12
C HIS A 183 -5.97 10.31 1.65
N ILE A 184 -7.14 10.47 1.02
CA ILE A 184 -7.34 10.23 -0.40
C ILE A 184 -6.54 11.24 -1.24
N ASP A 185 -6.62 12.53 -0.91
CA ASP A 185 -5.90 13.59 -1.62
C ASP A 185 -4.39 13.39 -1.51
N VAL A 186 -3.93 13.05 -0.31
CA VAL A 186 -2.52 12.74 -0.05
C VAL A 186 -2.09 11.48 -0.79
N GLY A 187 -2.91 10.43 -0.76
CA GLY A 187 -2.68 9.18 -1.48
C GLY A 187 -2.57 9.41 -2.99
N GLU A 188 -3.49 10.19 -3.57
CA GLU A 188 -3.44 10.54 -5.00
C GLU A 188 -2.15 11.27 -5.36
N ALA A 189 -1.73 12.25 -4.54
CA ALA A 189 -0.48 12.97 -4.76
C ALA A 189 0.74 12.04 -4.70
N LEU A 190 0.76 11.07 -3.76
CA LEU A 190 1.79 10.04 -3.70
C LEU A 190 1.81 9.16 -4.95
N MET A 191 0.65 8.65 -5.38
CA MET A 191 0.53 7.79 -6.56
C MET A 191 1.08 8.51 -7.80
N ARG A 192 0.74 9.78 -7.97
CA ARG A 192 1.26 10.62 -9.07
C ARG A 192 2.77 10.80 -8.97
N LYS A 193 3.29 11.14 -7.78
CA LYS A 193 4.74 11.31 -7.56
C LYS A 193 5.53 10.04 -7.84
N TRP A 194 4.97 8.89 -7.50
CA TRP A 194 5.61 7.58 -7.68
C TRP A 194 5.40 6.98 -9.08
N GLY A 195 4.65 7.66 -9.97
CA GLY A 195 4.35 7.16 -11.31
C GLY A 195 3.52 5.87 -11.30
N ILE A 196 2.66 5.69 -10.30
CA ILE A 196 1.83 4.49 -10.16
C ILE A 196 0.74 4.47 -11.26
N PRO A 197 0.47 3.31 -11.88
CA PRO A 197 -0.52 3.18 -12.95
C PRO A 197 -1.91 3.67 -12.57
N SER A 198 -2.65 4.22 -13.55
CA SER A 198 -3.97 4.84 -13.35
C SER A 198 -4.99 3.92 -12.69
N LEU A 199 -5.00 2.62 -13.01
CA LEU A 199 -5.90 1.64 -12.36
C LEU A 199 -5.71 1.66 -10.84
N ILE A 200 -4.47 1.50 -10.38
CA ILE A 200 -4.15 1.46 -8.94
C ILE A 200 -4.46 2.82 -8.31
N THR A 201 -4.09 3.93 -8.98
CA THR A 201 -4.39 5.28 -8.51
C THR A 201 -5.90 5.49 -8.33
N GLN A 202 -6.72 5.06 -9.29
CA GLN A 202 -8.17 5.18 -9.17
C GLN A 202 -8.73 4.32 -8.04
N CYS A 203 -8.18 3.14 -7.81
CA CYS A 203 -8.56 2.33 -6.65
C CYS A 203 -8.23 3.02 -5.32
N VAL A 204 -7.07 3.68 -5.21
CA VAL A 204 -6.69 4.47 -4.03
C VAL A 204 -7.64 5.66 -3.84
N VAL A 205 -7.98 6.38 -4.91
CA VAL A 205 -8.85 7.57 -4.85
C VAL A 205 -10.30 7.21 -4.53
N LYS A 206 -10.79 6.04 -4.97
CA LYS A 206 -12.21 5.67 -4.95
C LYS A 206 -12.58 4.56 -3.96
N HIS A 207 -11.66 4.14 -3.09
CA HIS A 207 -11.91 3.01 -2.18
C HIS A 207 -12.95 3.28 -1.07
N HIS A 208 -13.46 4.50 -0.97
CA HIS A 208 -14.60 4.87 -0.12
C HIS A 208 -15.90 5.10 -0.90
N GLU A 209 -15.88 5.02 -2.23
CA GLU A 209 -17.04 5.28 -3.09
C GLU A 209 -17.58 3.98 -3.69
N ILE A 210 -18.80 3.58 -3.30
CA ILE A 210 -19.46 2.38 -3.85
C ILE A 210 -20.07 2.63 -5.24
N ASP A 211 -20.56 3.83 -5.48
CA ASP A 211 -21.33 4.18 -6.68
C ASP A 211 -20.49 4.85 -7.78
N HIS A 212 -19.17 4.57 -7.78
CA HIS A 212 -18.31 5.12 -8.81
C HIS A 212 -18.72 4.65 -10.20
N VAL A 213 -18.96 5.60 -11.10
CA VAL A 213 -19.30 5.35 -12.50
C VAL A 213 -18.20 5.91 -13.38
N GLY A 214 -17.63 5.08 -14.24
CA GLY A 214 -16.58 5.53 -15.15
C GLY A 214 -15.54 4.45 -15.43
N PRO A 215 -14.39 4.85 -16.01
CA PRO A 215 -13.26 3.95 -16.16
C PRO A 215 -12.87 3.35 -14.80
N PHE A 216 -12.57 2.05 -14.77
CA PHE A 216 -12.20 1.32 -13.57
C PHE A 216 -13.30 1.17 -12.50
N ALA A 217 -14.61 1.37 -12.83
CA ALA A 217 -15.70 1.26 -11.87
C ALA A 217 -15.74 -0.12 -11.18
N VAL A 218 -15.55 -1.20 -11.94
CA VAL A 218 -15.50 -2.57 -11.40
C VAL A 218 -14.27 -2.75 -10.51
N ASP A 219 -13.14 -2.21 -10.95
CA ASP A 219 -11.85 -2.33 -10.24
C ASP A 219 -11.90 -1.61 -8.89
N THR A 220 -12.39 -0.37 -8.89
CA THR A 220 -12.54 0.42 -7.66
C THR A 220 -13.53 -0.21 -6.68
N SER A 221 -14.65 -0.78 -7.19
CA SER A 221 -15.62 -1.51 -6.36
C SER A 221 -15.02 -2.73 -5.66
N MET A 222 -14.09 -3.43 -6.30
CA MET A 222 -13.40 -4.57 -5.67
C MET A 222 -12.55 -4.13 -4.48
N VAL A 223 -11.81 -3.02 -4.62
CA VAL A 223 -10.99 -2.49 -3.52
C VAL A 223 -11.88 -1.90 -2.42
N TYR A 224 -12.99 -1.22 -2.77
CA TYR A 224 -14.01 -0.79 -1.82
C TYR A 224 -14.55 -1.98 -0.99
N LEU A 225 -14.95 -3.06 -1.66
CA LEU A 225 -15.46 -4.27 -0.98
C LEU A 225 -14.37 -4.89 -0.10
N ALA A 226 -13.16 -5.00 -0.60
CA ALA A 226 -12.04 -5.56 0.14
C ALA A 226 -11.72 -4.75 1.40
N ASN A 227 -11.71 -3.41 1.31
CA ASN A 227 -11.53 -2.50 2.44
C ASN A 227 -12.60 -2.72 3.53
N ASN A 228 -13.87 -2.87 3.13
CA ASN A 228 -14.94 -3.10 4.09
C ASN A 228 -14.90 -4.51 4.69
N LEU A 229 -14.64 -5.54 3.89
CA LEU A 229 -14.52 -6.92 4.37
C LEU A 229 -13.34 -7.12 5.31
N SER A 230 -12.23 -6.41 5.09
CA SER A 230 -11.04 -6.52 5.96
C SER A 230 -11.26 -5.99 7.38
N LYS A 231 -12.29 -5.15 7.59
CA LYS A 231 -12.71 -4.61 8.89
C LYS A 231 -13.61 -5.57 9.67
N LEU A 232 -14.16 -6.58 9.00
CA LEU A 232 -14.98 -7.59 9.66
C LEU A 232 -14.05 -8.62 10.30
N ASP A 233 -14.23 -8.90 11.59
CA ASP A 233 -13.58 -10.03 12.26
C ASP A 233 -14.30 -11.32 11.84
N LEU A 234 -13.98 -11.79 10.63
CA LEU A 234 -14.55 -13.02 10.04
C LEU A 234 -13.82 -14.29 10.49
N LEU A 235 -12.88 -14.19 11.43
CA LEU A 235 -12.08 -15.31 11.94
C LEU A 235 -12.14 -15.35 13.47
N GLU A 236 -13.27 -15.75 14.02
CA GLU A 236 -13.33 -16.50 15.27
C GLU A 236 -13.49 -18.00 14.99
#